data_fdddc0ac317d6ac0b60cee9d245cc644
#
_entry.id   fdddc0ac317d6ac0b60cee9d245cc644
#
_cell.length_a   1.000
_cell.length_b   1.000
_cell.length_c   1.000
_cell.angle_alpha   90.00
_cell.angle_beta   90.00
_cell.angle_gamma   90.00
#
_symmetry.space_group_name_H-M   'P 1'
#
loop_
_entity.id
_entity.type
_entity.pdbx_description
1 polymer ?
#
loop_
_entity_poly.entity_id
_entity_poly.type
_entity_poly.pdbx_seq_one_letter_code
_entity_poly.pdbx_strand_id
1 'polypeptide(L)'
;EIANTYITSGELILDVALLRSIDDHVDDEMSNRAMELINRDESRHIAVDFRMVEHYASRQYKQKLRQRPPAPLPKRLRAAWAFISVLYFGAPFFRDVFFEPMHHIDPSGRRIREAFKRIQLLGTKQELQEHPFTRFMTGLQDVYNDRPAVRLVFGRLIRRITGVDESLMARLYDQKEVERSNRMSFDELAEEALSAKF
;
A
#
# COMPACT_ATOMS: atom_id res chain seq x y z
N GLU A 1 -0.17 -7.08 12.06
CA GLU A 1 0.77 -6.29 11.24
C GLU A 1 0.53 -6.55 9.75
N ILE A 2 0.85 -7.75 9.21
CA ILE A 2 0.69 -8.04 7.77
C ILE A 2 -0.71 -7.71 7.26
N ALA A 3 -1.76 -8.17 7.95
CA ALA A 3 -3.14 -7.88 7.57
C ALA A 3 -3.43 -6.37 7.56
N ASN A 4 -2.96 -5.62 8.56
CA ASN A 4 -3.16 -4.18 8.63
C ASN A 4 -2.43 -3.45 7.50
N THR A 5 -1.17 -3.80 7.23
CA THR A 5 -0.43 -3.22 6.09
C THR A 5 -1.15 -3.46 4.77
N TYR A 6 -1.76 -4.65 4.61
CA TYR A 6 -2.53 -4.99 3.42
C TYR A 6 -3.82 -4.16 3.33
N ILE A 7 -4.54 -3.97 4.43
CA ILE A 7 -5.74 -3.13 4.52
C ILE A 7 -5.37 -1.68 4.22
N THR A 8 -4.39 -1.11 4.90
CA THR A 8 -3.93 0.27 4.67
C THR A 8 -3.54 0.51 3.21
N SER A 9 -2.88 -0.47 2.59
CA SER A 9 -2.53 -0.36 1.17
C SER A 9 -3.76 -0.40 0.27
N GLY A 10 -4.74 -1.24 0.59
CA GLY A 10 -6.02 -1.33 -0.13
C GLY A 10 -6.82 -0.04 -0.02
N GLU A 11 -6.95 0.51 1.17
CA GLU A 11 -7.63 1.78 1.43
C GLU A 11 -6.98 2.95 0.68
N LEU A 12 -5.64 3.04 0.70
CA LEU A 12 -4.94 4.08 -0.06
C LEU A 12 -5.16 3.96 -1.57
N ILE A 13 -5.21 2.74 -2.13
CA ILE A 13 -5.50 2.53 -3.55
C ILE A 13 -6.96 2.88 -3.84
N LEU A 14 -7.88 2.41 -3.00
CA LEU A 14 -9.31 2.65 -3.16
C LEU A 14 -9.61 4.14 -3.12
N ASP A 15 -9.19 4.82 -2.06
CA ASP A 15 -9.55 6.20 -1.80
C ASP A 15 -8.81 7.21 -2.67
N VAL A 16 -7.47 7.13 -2.68
CA VAL A 16 -6.65 8.13 -3.37
C VAL A 16 -6.72 7.98 -4.89
N ALA A 17 -6.93 6.75 -5.38
CA ALA A 17 -6.95 6.51 -6.81
C ALA A 17 -8.36 6.25 -7.35
N LEU A 18 -9.04 5.17 -6.92
CA LEU A 18 -10.25 4.71 -7.57
C LEU A 18 -11.45 5.62 -7.31
N LEU A 19 -11.80 5.90 -6.04
CA LEU A 19 -12.99 6.68 -5.71
C LEU A 19 -12.90 8.09 -6.29
N ARG A 20 -11.75 8.73 -6.18
CA ARG A 20 -11.54 10.03 -6.79
C ARG A 20 -11.64 10.02 -8.31
N SER A 21 -11.13 8.98 -8.95
CA SER A 21 -11.20 8.88 -10.41
C SER A 21 -12.64 8.66 -10.89
N ILE A 22 -13.46 7.93 -10.12
CA ILE A 22 -14.88 7.75 -10.40
C ILE A 22 -15.63 9.09 -10.23
N ASP A 23 -15.39 9.80 -9.14
CA ASP A 23 -16.02 11.09 -8.83
C ASP A 23 -15.79 12.13 -9.95
N ASP A 24 -14.55 12.23 -10.43
CA ASP A 24 -14.22 13.14 -11.54
C ASP A 24 -14.80 12.68 -12.90
N HIS A 25 -15.16 11.42 -13.06
CA HIS A 25 -15.66 10.87 -14.31
C HIS A 25 -17.19 10.92 -14.40
N VAL A 26 -17.88 10.86 -13.27
CA VAL A 26 -19.34 10.87 -13.19
C VAL A 26 -19.83 12.27 -12.91
N ASP A 27 -20.38 12.93 -13.94
CA ASP A 27 -20.97 14.29 -13.83
C ASP A 27 -22.46 14.19 -13.55
N ASP A 28 -22.80 13.73 -12.33
CA ASP A 28 -24.18 13.59 -11.86
C ASP A 28 -24.29 14.02 -10.40
N GLU A 29 -25.21 14.97 -10.10
CA GLU A 29 -25.34 15.59 -8.78
C GLU A 29 -25.60 14.58 -7.65
N MET A 30 -26.45 13.57 -7.91
CA MET A 30 -26.76 12.54 -6.91
C MET A 30 -25.54 11.65 -6.64
N SER A 31 -24.84 11.25 -7.70
CA SER A 31 -23.63 10.44 -7.60
C SER A 31 -22.53 11.21 -6.88
N ASN A 32 -22.31 12.48 -7.22
CA ASN A 32 -21.32 13.35 -6.56
C ASN A 32 -21.64 13.50 -5.06
N ARG A 33 -22.92 13.66 -4.72
CA ARG A 33 -23.33 13.72 -3.30
C ARG A 33 -23.12 12.40 -2.57
N ALA A 34 -23.40 11.28 -3.21
CA ALA A 34 -23.13 9.95 -2.64
C ALA A 34 -21.62 9.74 -2.43
N MET A 35 -20.80 10.10 -3.42
CA MET A 35 -19.33 10.00 -3.34
C MET A 35 -18.76 10.90 -2.24
N GLU A 36 -19.29 12.11 -2.05
CA GLU A 36 -18.88 12.98 -0.94
C GLU A 36 -19.10 12.32 0.42
N LEU A 37 -20.25 11.64 0.61
CA LEU A 37 -20.57 10.94 1.85
C LEU A 37 -19.66 9.72 2.05
N ILE A 38 -19.45 8.94 1.01
CA ILE A 38 -18.51 7.79 1.02
C ILE A 38 -17.11 8.29 1.36
N ASN A 39 -16.62 9.30 0.66
CA ASN A 39 -15.32 9.89 0.88
C ASN A 39 -15.11 10.36 2.32
N ARG A 40 -16.13 10.92 2.94
CA ARG A 40 -16.07 11.33 4.35
C ARG A 40 -15.94 10.15 5.31
N ASP A 41 -16.64 9.05 5.03
CA ASP A 41 -16.52 7.83 5.84
C ASP A 41 -15.17 7.15 5.64
N GLU A 42 -14.69 7.01 4.40
CA GLU A 42 -13.40 6.41 4.08
C GLU A 42 -12.23 7.19 4.68
N SER A 43 -12.37 8.52 4.85
CA SER A 43 -11.37 9.33 5.54
C SER A 43 -11.12 8.88 6.98
N ARG A 44 -12.14 8.32 7.65
CA ARG A 44 -12.01 7.75 8.99
C ARG A 44 -11.25 6.42 8.96
N HIS A 45 -11.44 5.62 7.91
CA HIS A 45 -10.72 4.35 7.73
C HIS A 45 -9.24 4.62 7.56
N ILE A 46 -8.84 5.54 6.69
CA ILE A 46 -7.44 5.95 6.53
C ILE A 46 -6.84 6.40 7.87
N ALA A 47 -7.53 7.26 8.62
CA ALA A 47 -7.03 7.73 9.92
C ALA A 47 -6.84 6.56 10.92
N VAL A 48 -7.79 5.61 10.98
CA VAL A 48 -7.69 4.42 11.82
C VAL A 48 -6.52 3.54 11.38
N ASP A 49 -6.35 3.33 10.09
CA ASP A 49 -5.29 2.50 9.55
C ASP A 49 -3.90 3.05 9.86
N PHE A 50 -3.67 4.34 9.66
CA PHE A 50 -2.40 4.96 10.03
C PHE A 50 -2.14 4.87 11.54
N ARG A 51 -3.16 5.04 12.37
CA ARG A 51 -3.04 4.86 13.81
C ARG A 51 -2.74 3.41 14.21
N MET A 52 -3.27 2.44 13.48
CA MET A 52 -2.92 1.03 13.68
C MET A 52 -1.48 0.74 13.25
N VAL A 53 -1.01 1.33 12.15
CA VAL A 53 0.39 1.23 11.71
C VAL A 53 1.32 1.84 12.77
N GLU A 54 0.99 3.02 13.30
CA GLU A 54 1.71 3.65 14.41
C GLU A 54 1.76 2.75 15.65
N HIS A 55 0.62 2.15 16.04
CA HIS A 55 0.57 1.21 17.14
C HIS A 55 1.54 0.05 16.95
N TYR A 56 1.56 -0.55 15.76
CA TYR A 56 2.51 -1.64 15.44
C TYR A 56 3.96 -1.18 15.41
N ALA A 57 4.23 0.07 15.04
CA ALA A 57 5.55 0.68 15.11
C ALA A 57 6.01 1.02 16.55
N SER A 58 5.08 1.05 17.50
CA SER A 58 5.36 1.48 18.87
C SER A 58 6.35 0.58 19.62
N ARG A 59 7.14 1.19 20.52
CA ARG A 59 8.07 0.46 21.39
C ARG A 59 7.36 -0.59 22.25
N GLN A 60 6.16 -0.28 22.73
CA GLN A 60 5.37 -1.20 23.56
C GLN A 60 4.99 -2.46 22.78
N TYR A 61 4.52 -2.32 21.54
CA TYR A 61 4.16 -3.46 20.71
C TYR A 61 5.39 -4.30 20.36
N LYS A 62 6.51 -3.66 19.99
CA LYS A 62 7.78 -4.34 19.72
C LYS A 62 8.28 -5.13 20.93
N GLN A 63 8.16 -4.57 22.14
CA GLN A 63 8.53 -5.25 23.39
C GLN A 63 7.64 -6.49 23.62
N LYS A 64 6.31 -6.38 23.42
CA LYS A 64 5.40 -7.53 23.49
C LYS A 64 5.76 -8.62 22.49
N LEU A 65 6.16 -8.25 21.27
CA LEU A 65 6.58 -9.22 20.26
C LEU A 65 7.88 -9.95 20.65
N ARG A 66 8.86 -9.24 21.22
CA ARG A 66 10.12 -9.84 21.69
C ARG A 66 9.91 -10.85 22.83
N GLN A 67 8.87 -10.67 23.63
CA GLN A 67 8.52 -11.61 24.71
C GLN A 67 7.81 -12.88 24.23
N ARG A 68 7.31 -12.88 22.97
CA ARG A 68 6.65 -14.06 22.41
C ARG A 68 7.70 -15.05 21.87
N PRO A 69 7.54 -16.35 22.15
CA PRO A 69 8.40 -17.34 21.56
C PRO A 69 8.26 -17.30 20.03
N PRO A 70 9.36 -17.50 19.29
CA PRO A 70 9.30 -17.52 17.83
C PRO A 70 8.37 -18.66 17.37
N ALA A 71 7.52 -18.33 16.38
CA ALA A 71 6.64 -19.34 15.82
C ALA A 71 7.45 -20.49 15.22
N PRO A 72 7.07 -21.76 15.45
CA PRO A 72 7.73 -22.93 14.89
C PRO A 72 7.75 -22.86 13.36
N LEU A 73 8.80 -23.40 12.74
CA LEU A 73 9.01 -23.33 11.30
C LEU A 73 7.79 -23.75 10.45
N PRO A 74 7.05 -24.83 10.77
CA PRO A 74 5.84 -25.20 10.02
C PRO A 74 4.76 -24.09 10.02
N LYS A 75 4.58 -23.40 11.14
CA LYS A 75 3.63 -22.26 11.22
C LYS A 75 4.09 -21.08 10.36
N ARG A 76 5.38 -20.80 10.33
CA ARG A 76 5.95 -19.72 9.51
C ARG A 76 5.78 -20.03 8.02
N LEU A 77 6.07 -21.25 7.60
CA LEU A 77 5.88 -21.70 6.22
C LEU A 77 4.41 -21.66 5.80
N ARG A 78 3.50 -22.11 6.70
CA ARG A 78 2.06 -22.02 6.43
C ARG A 78 1.57 -20.58 6.30
N ALA A 79 2.07 -19.67 7.13
CA ALA A 79 1.74 -18.24 7.03
C ALA A 79 2.26 -17.62 5.73
N ALA A 80 3.49 -17.94 5.33
CA ALA A 80 4.07 -17.49 4.06
C ALA A 80 3.26 -18.02 2.86
N TRP A 81 2.91 -19.31 2.87
CA TRP A 81 2.07 -19.90 1.84
C TRP A 81 0.68 -19.27 1.77
N ALA A 82 0.03 -19.04 2.91
CA ALA A 82 -1.26 -18.36 2.97
C ALA A 82 -1.17 -16.95 2.38
N PHE A 83 -0.12 -16.20 2.70
CA PHE A 83 0.10 -14.86 2.14
C PHE A 83 0.29 -14.89 0.61
N ILE A 84 1.13 -15.78 0.10
CA ILE A 84 1.33 -15.95 -1.35
C ILE A 84 0.01 -16.37 -2.04
N SER A 85 -0.77 -17.24 -1.39
CA SER A 85 -2.08 -17.67 -1.90
C SER A 85 -3.06 -16.51 -1.99
N VAL A 86 -3.12 -15.65 -0.97
CA VAL A 86 -3.96 -14.43 -0.99
C VAL A 86 -3.57 -13.53 -2.16
N LEU A 87 -2.27 -13.29 -2.37
CA LEU A 87 -1.80 -12.49 -3.50
C LEU A 87 -2.18 -13.14 -4.85
N TYR A 88 -1.92 -14.42 -5.00
CA TYR A 88 -2.18 -15.13 -6.25
C TYR A 88 -3.68 -15.18 -6.61
N PHE A 89 -4.53 -15.55 -5.65
CA PHE A 89 -5.99 -15.63 -5.88
C PHE A 89 -6.67 -14.25 -5.87
N GLY A 90 -6.09 -13.26 -5.19
CA GLY A 90 -6.54 -11.88 -5.22
C GLY A 90 -6.14 -11.11 -6.49
N ALA A 91 -5.09 -11.55 -7.19
CA ALA A 91 -4.58 -10.84 -8.36
C ALA A 91 -5.63 -10.59 -9.48
N PRO A 92 -6.50 -11.54 -9.86
CA PRO A 92 -7.56 -11.28 -10.82
C PRO A 92 -8.54 -10.20 -10.33
N PHE A 93 -8.93 -10.26 -9.06
CA PHE A 93 -9.80 -9.25 -8.46
C PHE A 93 -9.18 -7.85 -8.53
N PHE A 94 -7.93 -7.70 -8.10
CA PHE A 94 -7.26 -6.41 -8.18
C PHE A 94 -7.15 -5.90 -9.61
N ARG A 95 -6.79 -6.77 -10.55
CA ARG A 95 -6.68 -6.40 -11.95
C ARG A 95 -8.04 -5.94 -12.51
N ASP A 96 -9.09 -6.76 -12.34
CA ASP A 96 -10.35 -6.58 -13.03
C ASP A 96 -11.26 -5.53 -12.35
N VAL A 97 -11.10 -5.33 -11.03
CA VAL A 97 -11.94 -4.40 -10.24
C VAL A 97 -11.25 -3.06 -10.00
N PHE A 98 -9.91 -3.02 -9.90
CA PHE A 98 -9.19 -1.78 -9.61
C PHE A 98 -8.34 -1.29 -10.79
N PHE A 99 -7.41 -2.09 -11.28
CA PHE A 99 -6.42 -1.59 -12.24
C PHE A 99 -7.01 -1.35 -13.63
N GLU A 100 -7.85 -2.25 -14.12
CA GLU A 100 -8.44 -2.13 -15.45
C GLU A 100 -9.46 -0.98 -15.53
N PRO A 101 -10.41 -0.81 -14.58
CA PRO A 101 -11.25 0.38 -14.52
C PRO A 101 -10.45 1.67 -14.36
N MET A 102 -9.41 1.68 -13.51
CA MET A 102 -8.54 2.84 -13.34
C MET A 102 -7.87 3.27 -14.65
N HIS A 103 -7.44 2.32 -15.46
CA HIS A 103 -6.84 2.62 -16.77
C HIS A 103 -7.82 3.32 -17.73
N HIS A 104 -9.11 3.02 -17.64
CA HIS A 104 -10.14 3.68 -18.44
C HIS A 104 -10.47 5.08 -17.93
N ILE A 105 -10.53 5.26 -16.61
CA ILE A 105 -10.94 6.52 -15.97
C ILE A 105 -9.75 7.50 -15.86
N ASP A 106 -8.56 7.01 -15.52
CA ASP A 106 -7.31 7.79 -15.49
C ASP A 106 -6.24 7.15 -16.38
N PRO A 107 -6.29 7.35 -17.72
CA PRO A 107 -5.30 6.82 -18.65
C PRO A 107 -3.88 7.31 -18.38
N SER A 108 -3.71 8.44 -17.65
CA SER A 108 -2.40 8.95 -17.24
C SER A 108 -1.74 8.07 -16.18
N GLY A 109 -2.51 7.31 -15.43
CA GLY A 109 -2.08 6.49 -14.30
C GLY A 109 -1.46 7.30 -13.16
N ARG A 110 -1.68 8.63 -13.13
CA ARG A 110 -1.05 9.52 -12.14
C ARG A 110 -1.56 9.23 -10.74
N ARG A 111 -2.86 8.99 -10.58
CA ARG A 111 -3.47 8.75 -9.27
C ARG A 111 -3.07 7.42 -8.67
N ILE A 112 -3.06 6.36 -9.48
CA ILE A 112 -2.59 5.06 -9.00
C ILE A 112 -1.11 5.09 -8.61
N ARG A 113 -0.27 5.80 -9.37
CA ARG A 113 1.13 6.01 -8.99
C ARG A 113 1.27 6.81 -7.70
N GLU A 114 0.43 7.82 -7.48
CA GLU A 114 0.42 8.58 -6.22
C GLU A 114 0.04 7.71 -5.02
N ALA A 115 -0.99 6.87 -5.13
CA ALA A 115 -1.36 5.93 -4.09
C ALA A 115 -0.20 4.95 -3.77
N PHE A 116 0.41 4.34 -4.79
CA PHE A 116 1.55 3.44 -4.61
C PHE A 116 2.77 4.15 -4.02
N LYS A 117 3.03 5.39 -4.43
CA LYS A 117 4.10 6.22 -3.85
C LYS A 117 3.91 6.40 -2.34
N ARG A 118 2.70 6.67 -1.88
CA ARG A 118 2.39 6.83 -0.45
C ARG A 118 2.61 5.53 0.31
N ILE A 119 2.17 4.40 -0.24
CA ILE A 119 2.43 3.07 0.34
C ILE A 119 3.94 2.83 0.46
N GLN A 120 4.68 3.12 -0.59
CA GLN A 120 6.13 2.95 -0.60
C GLN A 120 6.82 3.87 0.42
N LEU A 121 6.44 5.15 0.48
CA LEU A 121 6.98 6.12 1.45
C LEU A 121 6.68 5.71 2.89
N LEU A 122 5.47 5.24 3.17
CA LEU A 122 5.13 4.71 4.48
C LEU A 122 6.06 3.54 4.85
N GLY A 123 6.36 2.67 3.91
CA GLY A 123 7.31 1.57 4.10
C GLY A 123 8.74 2.01 4.41
N THR A 124 9.15 3.23 4.03
CA THR A 124 10.51 3.73 4.30
C THR A 124 10.68 4.31 5.72
N LYS A 125 9.60 4.48 6.49
CA LYS A 125 9.71 5.04 7.85
C LYS A 125 10.59 4.17 8.76
N GLN A 126 11.53 4.81 9.47
CA GLN A 126 12.49 4.11 10.32
C GLN A 126 11.82 3.23 11.37
N GLU A 127 10.71 3.69 11.94
CA GLU A 127 9.95 2.94 12.94
C GLU A 127 9.38 1.64 12.38
N LEU A 128 9.05 1.62 11.08
CA LEU A 128 8.52 0.44 10.39
C LEU A 128 9.61 -0.48 9.85
N GLN A 129 10.81 0.05 9.59
CA GLN A 129 11.94 -0.74 9.10
C GLN A 129 12.45 -1.77 10.12
N GLU A 130 12.08 -1.65 11.39
CA GLU A 130 12.35 -2.69 12.38
C GLU A 130 11.48 -3.95 12.21
N HIS A 131 10.36 -3.85 11.46
CA HIS A 131 9.47 -4.98 11.22
C HIS A 131 9.98 -5.88 10.10
N PRO A 132 10.07 -7.21 10.33
CA PRO A 132 10.58 -8.15 9.32
C PRO A 132 9.82 -8.09 7.99
N PHE A 133 8.51 -7.89 8.04
CA PHE A 133 7.69 -7.81 6.83
C PHE A 133 8.00 -6.55 6.01
N THR A 134 8.07 -5.38 6.66
CA THR A 134 8.42 -4.13 5.99
C THR A 134 9.80 -4.21 5.36
N ARG A 135 10.81 -4.71 6.09
CA ARG A 135 12.16 -4.93 5.55
C ARG A 135 12.18 -5.89 4.37
N PHE A 136 11.35 -6.93 4.43
CA PHE A 136 11.22 -7.86 3.31
C PHE A 136 10.67 -7.16 2.07
N MET A 137 9.60 -6.36 2.21
CA MET A 137 8.96 -5.65 1.09
C MET A 137 9.87 -4.57 0.52
N THR A 138 10.50 -3.75 1.36
CA THR A 138 11.45 -2.72 0.89
C THR A 138 12.69 -3.36 0.27
N GLY A 139 13.23 -4.43 0.86
CA GLY A 139 14.34 -5.17 0.29
C GLY A 139 14.01 -5.82 -1.06
N LEU A 140 12.78 -6.32 -1.25
CA LEU A 140 12.31 -6.81 -2.54
C LEU A 140 12.25 -5.70 -3.58
N GLN A 141 11.75 -4.52 -3.19
CA GLN A 141 11.71 -3.33 -4.03
C GLN A 141 13.13 -2.88 -4.43
N ASP A 142 14.07 -2.85 -3.50
CA ASP A 142 15.46 -2.49 -3.76
C ASP A 142 16.11 -3.48 -4.73
N VAL A 143 15.97 -4.79 -4.49
CA VAL A 143 16.49 -5.81 -5.41
C VAL A 143 15.89 -5.68 -6.81
N TYR A 144 14.59 -5.39 -6.89
CA TYR A 144 13.91 -5.18 -8.17
C TYR A 144 14.43 -3.95 -8.92
N ASN A 145 14.65 -2.84 -8.21
CA ASN A 145 15.11 -1.58 -8.82
C ASN A 145 16.61 -1.58 -9.14
N ASP A 146 17.43 -2.13 -8.25
CA ASP A 146 18.88 -2.00 -8.33
C ASP A 146 19.54 -3.16 -9.10
N ARG A 147 18.75 -4.22 -9.45
CA ARG A 147 19.25 -5.39 -10.18
C ARG A 147 18.45 -5.64 -11.47
N PRO A 148 18.85 -5.06 -12.61
CA PRO A 148 18.12 -5.18 -13.89
C PRO A 148 17.89 -6.64 -14.33
N ALA A 149 18.84 -7.54 -14.05
CA ALA A 149 18.69 -8.97 -14.36
C ALA A 149 17.53 -9.61 -13.56
N VAL A 150 17.36 -9.24 -12.29
CA VAL A 150 16.24 -9.73 -11.46
C VAL A 150 14.93 -9.21 -12.02
N ARG A 151 14.86 -7.92 -12.39
CA ARG A 151 13.68 -7.33 -13.02
C ARG A 151 13.30 -8.06 -14.32
N LEU A 152 14.27 -8.34 -15.17
CA LEU A 152 14.04 -9.02 -16.44
C LEU A 152 13.47 -10.44 -16.25
N VAL A 153 14.01 -11.19 -15.28
CA VAL A 153 13.63 -12.60 -15.04
C VAL A 153 12.33 -12.69 -14.23
N PHE A 154 12.22 -11.90 -13.17
CA PHE A 154 11.13 -12.02 -12.19
C PHE A 154 10.01 -11.00 -12.37
N GLY A 155 10.18 -9.92 -13.14
CA GLY A 155 9.17 -8.89 -13.33
C GLY A 155 7.84 -9.48 -13.83
N ARG A 156 7.89 -10.35 -14.85
CA ARG A 156 6.70 -11.04 -15.38
C ARG A 156 6.02 -11.92 -14.34
N LEU A 157 6.82 -12.62 -13.52
CA LEU A 157 6.31 -13.49 -12.47
C LEU A 157 5.65 -12.66 -11.35
N ILE A 158 6.31 -11.59 -10.92
CA ILE A 158 5.78 -10.68 -9.90
C ILE A 158 4.45 -10.09 -10.38
N ARG A 159 4.39 -9.56 -11.60
CA ARG A 159 3.15 -9.04 -12.18
C ARG A 159 2.04 -10.10 -12.22
N ARG A 160 2.37 -11.33 -12.60
CA ARG A 160 1.39 -12.42 -12.66
C ARG A 160 0.85 -12.80 -11.28
N ILE A 161 1.70 -12.75 -10.23
CA ILE A 161 1.31 -13.11 -8.87
C ILE A 161 0.56 -11.98 -8.18
N THR A 162 0.98 -10.73 -8.40
CA THR A 162 0.43 -9.57 -7.67
C THR A 162 -0.68 -8.86 -8.43
N GLY A 163 -0.79 -9.06 -9.74
CA GLY A 163 -1.66 -8.26 -10.61
C GLY A 163 -1.19 -6.81 -10.82
N VAL A 164 -0.09 -6.41 -10.20
CA VAL A 164 0.44 -5.03 -10.21
C VAL A 164 1.33 -4.82 -11.42
N ASP A 165 1.16 -3.68 -12.11
CA ASP A 165 2.03 -3.28 -13.22
C ASP A 165 3.47 -3.03 -12.78
N GLU A 166 4.43 -3.35 -13.64
CA GLU A 166 5.85 -3.20 -13.36
C GLU A 166 6.25 -1.74 -13.04
N SER A 167 5.57 -0.76 -13.63
CA SER A 167 5.82 0.66 -13.38
C SER A 167 5.49 1.07 -11.94
N LEU A 168 4.56 0.38 -11.29
CA LEU A 168 4.18 0.61 -9.90
C LEU A 168 5.13 -0.09 -8.91
N MET A 169 5.88 -1.08 -9.37
CA MET A 169 6.95 -1.73 -8.60
C MET A 169 8.24 -0.92 -8.58
N ALA A 170 8.39 0.01 -9.51
CA ALA A 170 9.51 0.95 -9.54
C ALA A 170 9.49 1.83 -8.27
N ARG A 171 10.67 2.34 -7.90
CA ARG A 171 10.78 3.34 -6.83
C ARG A 171 10.13 4.65 -7.30
N LEU A 172 9.02 5.03 -6.69
CA LEU A 172 8.20 6.18 -7.07
C LEU A 172 8.53 7.45 -6.27
N TYR A 173 9.49 7.40 -5.39
CA TYR A 173 9.89 8.47 -4.49
C TYR A 173 11.38 8.78 -4.61
N ASP A 174 11.75 9.98 -4.25
CA ASP A 174 13.14 10.41 -4.13
C ASP A 174 13.63 10.46 -2.67
N GLN A 175 14.92 10.73 -2.49
CA GLN A 175 15.54 10.78 -1.16
C GLN A 175 14.99 11.93 -0.29
N LYS A 176 14.61 13.07 -0.88
CA LYS A 176 14.04 14.21 -0.14
C LYS A 176 12.66 13.86 0.42
N GLU A 177 11.88 13.10 -0.35
CA GLU A 177 10.56 12.63 0.08
C GLU A 177 10.68 11.62 1.22
N VAL A 178 11.68 10.73 1.19
CA VAL A 178 11.99 9.83 2.31
C VAL A 178 12.34 10.61 3.57
N GLU A 179 13.23 11.61 3.46
CA GLU A 179 13.62 12.45 4.59
C GLU A 179 12.43 13.25 5.15
N ARG A 180 11.57 13.76 4.27
CA ARG A 180 10.33 14.44 4.66
C ARG A 180 9.40 13.48 5.38
N SER A 181 9.10 12.32 4.80
CA SER A 181 8.23 11.30 5.37
C SER A 181 8.71 10.85 6.76
N ASN A 182 10.03 10.68 6.94
CA ASN A 182 10.61 10.30 8.23
C ASN A 182 10.47 11.40 9.31
N ARG A 183 10.37 12.68 8.92
CA ARG A 183 10.12 13.79 9.86
C ARG A 183 8.67 13.95 10.25
N MET A 184 7.74 13.52 9.40
CA MET A 184 6.31 13.60 9.63
C MET A 184 5.86 12.52 10.62
N SER A 185 4.88 12.86 11.45
CA SER A 185 4.14 11.89 12.27
C SER A 185 3.24 11.01 11.39
N PHE A 186 2.68 9.95 11.95
CA PHE A 186 1.70 9.12 11.24
C PHE A 186 0.39 9.89 11.00
N ASP A 187 -0.02 10.77 11.92
CA ASP A 187 -1.20 11.62 11.73
C ASP A 187 -1.00 12.61 10.58
N GLU A 188 0.17 13.26 10.47
CA GLU A 188 0.50 14.15 9.35
C GLU A 188 0.55 13.40 8.00
N LEU A 189 1.03 12.17 7.98
CA LEU A 189 1.01 11.33 6.77
C LEU A 189 -0.42 10.93 6.39
N ALA A 190 -1.29 10.69 7.38
CA ALA A 190 -2.71 10.44 7.15
C ALA A 190 -3.40 11.68 6.56
N GLU A 191 -3.16 12.85 7.12
CA GLU A 191 -3.69 14.14 6.61
C GLU A 191 -3.20 14.42 5.19
N GLU A 192 -1.92 14.15 4.89
CA GLU A 192 -1.40 14.28 3.54
C GLU A 192 -2.04 13.27 2.57
N ALA A 193 -2.31 12.04 2.99
CA ALA A 193 -3.03 11.06 2.19
C ALA A 193 -4.47 11.54 1.93
N LEU A 194 -5.15 12.08 2.93
CA LEU A 194 -6.49 12.64 2.80
C LEU A 194 -6.52 13.88 1.91
N SER A 195 -5.52 14.77 1.99
CA SER A 195 -5.43 15.96 1.14
C SER A 195 -5.22 15.63 -0.34
N ALA A 196 -4.63 14.52 -0.67
CA ALA A 196 -4.51 14.05 -2.06
C ALA A 196 -5.83 13.54 -2.64
N LYS A 197 -6.85 13.38 -1.79
CA LYS A 197 -8.19 12.95 -2.14
C LYS A 197 -9.02 14.07 -2.76
N PHE A 198 -8.67 15.32 -2.48
CA PHE A 198 -9.28 16.55 -2.95
C PHE A 198 -8.28 17.34 -3.79
#